data_0630cf5baaff42c2e3ae2ee95c26cddd
#
_entry.id   0630cf5baaff42c2e3ae2ee95c26cddd
#
_cell.length_a   1.000
_cell.length_b   1.000
_cell.length_c   1.000
_cell.angle_alpha   90.00
_cell.angle_beta   90.00
_cell.angle_gamma   90.00
#
_symmetry.space_group_name_H-M   'P 1'
#
loop_
_entity.id
_entity.type
_entity.pdbx_description
1 polymer ?
#
loop_
_entity_poly.entity_id
_entity_poly.type
_entity_poly.pdbx_seq_one_letter_code
_entity_poly.pdbx_strand_id
1 'polypeptide(L)'
;MLLVTACVAALTCTVRSSSSSSNEADKDLPILKIGVTDNDPFVYIDTTGDYAGIDIDIARKACKRAGIKPQFIDISWNDRDRLLKNGDIDCLWCDYSPCYREDDYYWTEPYLTLTVSVAAKKASGIKCLAHLDGSKAIAVIAGSVSERRLLAGDLEISPDVQIKSYGSAELCKAALAKGYVDCWMADVQSLDRLVAQYPSVYRVFADNVMTVDLGVAFDDSYEGEYVKNLNTVLFDMDRDGTIERIVDNYKAGVTTDGQGAES
;
A
#
# COMPACT_ATOMS: atom_id res chain seq x y z
N MET A 1 -80.88 -35.35 -0.85
CA MET A 1 -79.53 -35.84 -0.39
C MET A 1 -78.55 -35.46 -1.47
N LEU A 2 -77.95 -34.26 -1.39
CA LEU A 2 -76.97 -33.73 -2.33
C LEU A 2 -75.57 -33.81 -1.69
N LEU A 3 -74.67 -34.56 -2.31
CA LEU A 3 -73.25 -34.56 -1.97
C LEU A 3 -72.58 -33.38 -2.62
N VAL A 4 -71.98 -32.52 -1.82
CA VAL A 4 -71.08 -31.44 -2.26
C VAL A 4 -69.65 -31.93 -2.13
N THR A 5 -68.97 -32.10 -3.28
CA THR A 5 -67.55 -32.46 -3.35
C THR A 5 -66.73 -31.18 -3.39
N ALA A 6 -65.96 -30.90 -2.35
CA ALA A 6 -65.03 -29.77 -2.30
C ALA A 6 -63.70 -30.16 -2.91
N CYS A 7 -63.28 -29.53 -4.03
CA CYS A 7 -61.93 -29.60 -4.57
C CYS A 7 -61.02 -28.64 -3.81
N VAL A 8 -60.02 -29.19 -3.09
CA VAL A 8 -58.92 -28.40 -2.53
C VAL A 8 -57.76 -28.38 -3.55
N ALA A 9 -57.55 -27.26 -4.17
CA ALA A 9 -56.38 -27.01 -5.01
C ALA A 9 -55.20 -26.62 -4.12
N ALA A 10 -54.22 -27.51 -4.00
CA ALA A 10 -52.95 -27.22 -3.33
C ALA A 10 -52.06 -26.41 -4.26
N LEU A 11 -51.86 -25.12 -3.93
CA LEU A 11 -50.85 -24.26 -4.55
C LEU A 11 -49.49 -24.60 -3.96
N THR A 12 -48.68 -25.38 -4.69
CA THR A 12 -47.29 -25.60 -4.35
C THR A 12 -46.45 -24.40 -4.81
N CYS A 13 -46.11 -23.53 -3.88
CA CYS A 13 -45.17 -22.45 -4.08
C CYS A 13 -43.76 -23.05 -4.15
N THR A 14 -43.22 -23.20 -5.37
CA THR A 14 -41.81 -23.57 -5.57
C THR A 14 -40.96 -22.36 -5.26
N VAL A 15 -40.41 -22.26 -4.07
CA VAL A 15 -39.33 -21.32 -3.74
C VAL A 15 -38.08 -21.77 -4.51
N ARG A 16 -37.78 -21.05 -5.58
CA ARG A 16 -36.50 -21.17 -6.27
C ARG A 16 -35.46 -20.53 -5.37
N SER A 17 -34.71 -21.35 -4.66
CA SER A 17 -33.48 -20.95 -3.99
C SER A 17 -32.48 -20.58 -5.09
N SER A 18 -32.28 -19.28 -5.32
CA SER A 18 -31.11 -18.78 -6.03
C SER A 18 -29.92 -18.84 -5.08
N SER A 19 -29.35 -20.04 -4.93
CA SER A 19 -28.05 -20.19 -4.27
C SER A 19 -26.97 -19.62 -5.19
N SER A 20 -26.31 -18.61 -4.67
CA SER A 20 -25.09 -17.94 -5.12
C SER A 20 -24.11 -18.84 -5.85
N SER A 21 -23.96 -18.64 -7.16
CA SER A 21 -22.96 -19.29 -8.02
C SER A 21 -21.57 -18.65 -7.92
N SER A 22 -21.33 -17.75 -6.94
CA SER A 22 -20.06 -17.05 -6.75
C SER A 22 -19.00 -17.83 -5.94
N ASN A 23 -19.38 -18.93 -5.28
CA ASN A 23 -18.46 -19.67 -4.40
C ASN A 23 -17.76 -20.89 -5.03
N GLU A 24 -18.12 -21.33 -6.23
CA GLU A 24 -17.48 -22.50 -6.87
C GLU A 24 -16.33 -22.09 -7.82
N ALA A 25 -16.42 -20.93 -8.47
CA ALA A 25 -15.38 -20.44 -9.37
C ALA A 25 -14.10 -19.97 -8.65
N ASP A 26 -14.18 -19.66 -7.36
CA ASP A 26 -13.08 -19.12 -6.55
C ASP A 26 -12.21 -20.22 -5.89
N LYS A 27 -12.66 -21.50 -5.96
CA LYS A 27 -11.96 -22.63 -5.30
C LYS A 27 -10.76 -23.16 -6.06
N ASP A 28 -10.66 -22.90 -7.36
CA ASP A 28 -9.62 -23.44 -8.25
C ASP A 28 -8.59 -22.40 -8.73
N LEU A 29 -8.68 -21.14 -8.24
CA LEU A 29 -7.72 -20.11 -8.62
C LEU A 29 -6.36 -20.34 -7.97
N PRO A 30 -5.25 -20.14 -8.69
CA PRO A 30 -3.92 -20.18 -8.10
C PRO A 30 -3.79 -19.11 -7.01
N ILE A 31 -3.11 -19.44 -5.91
CA ILE A 31 -2.89 -18.54 -4.80
C ILE A 31 -1.55 -17.83 -4.99
N LEU A 32 -1.53 -16.51 -4.82
CA LEU A 32 -0.32 -15.70 -4.70
C LEU A 32 -0.16 -15.28 -3.24
N LYS A 33 0.88 -15.78 -2.58
CA LYS A 33 1.24 -15.41 -1.20
C LYS A 33 2.04 -14.12 -1.20
N ILE A 34 1.43 -13.07 -0.71
CA ILE A 34 1.97 -11.70 -0.74
C ILE A 34 2.45 -11.33 0.65
N GLY A 35 3.76 -11.16 0.83
CA GLY A 35 4.35 -10.64 2.06
C GLY A 35 4.10 -9.14 2.18
N VAL A 36 3.54 -8.72 3.32
CA VAL A 36 3.22 -7.32 3.62
C VAL A 36 3.71 -6.93 5.00
N THR A 37 3.94 -5.64 5.21
CA THR A 37 4.24 -5.04 6.51
C THR A 37 3.37 -3.83 6.73
N ASP A 38 3.04 -3.52 7.98
CA ASP A 38 2.26 -2.33 8.33
C ASP A 38 2.98 -1.05 7.89
N ASN A 39 2.36 -0.32 6.97
CA ASN A 39 2.83 0.97 6.43
C ASN A 39 1.64 1.80 5.92
N ASP A 40 0.87 2.38 6.84
CA ASP A 40 -0.26 3.25 6.52
C ASP A 40 0.20 4.51 5.73
N PRO A 41 -0.39 4.82 4.53
CA PRO A 41 -1.65 4.35 3.95
C PRO A 41 -1.56 3.18 2.95
N PHE A 42 -0.41 2.56 2.74
CA PHE A 42 -0.24 1.51 1.73
C PHE A 42 -0.74 0.15 2.19
N VAL A 43 -0.41 -0.23 3.42
CA VAL A 43 -0.83 -1.46 4.08
C VAL A 43 -1.16 -1.17 5.55
N TYR A 44 -2.33 -1.54 6.00
CA TYR A 44 -2.73 -1.48 7.42
C TYR A 44 -3.87 -2.47 7.67
N ILE A 45 -4.18 -2.70 8.95
CA ILE A 45 -5.37 -3.45 9.35
C ILE A 45 -6.48 -2.46 9.67
N ASP A 46 -7.63 -2.61 9.02
CA ASP A 46 -8.80 -1.76 9.21
C ASP A 46 -9.57 -2.08 10.51
N THR A 47 -10.65 -1.36 10.75
CA THR A 47 -11.48 -1.54 11.95
C THR A 47 -12.23 -2.87 12.00
N THR A 48 -12.32 -3.60 10.88
CA THR A 48 -12.93 -4.95 10.80
C THR A 48 -11.92 -6.07 11.05
N GLY A 49 -10.63 -5.74 11.04
CA GLY A 49 -9.54 -6.69 11.19
C GLY A 49 -9.00 -7.21 9.87
N ASP A 50 -9.44 -6.61 8.75
CA ASP A 50 -9.00 -6.98 7.40
C ASP A 50 -7.84 -6.11 6.94
N TYR A 51 -7.00 -6.64 6.02
CA TYR A 51 -6.00 -5.83 5.34
C TYR A 51 -6.66 -4.75 4.48
N ALA A 52 -6.15 -3.55 4.55
CA ALA A 52 -6.57 -2.39 3.74
C ALA A 52 -5.35 -1.56 3.35
N GLY A 53 -5.53 -0.62 2.43
CA GLY A 53 -4.47 0.27 1.99
C GLY A 53 -4.33 0.30 0.47
N ILE A 54 -3.56 1.28 -0.01
CA ILE A 54 -3.35 1.52 -1.45
C ILE A 54 -2.84 0.24 -2.14
N ASP A 55 -1.79 -0.36 -1.60
CA ASP A 55 -1.18 -1.56 -2.18
C ASP A 55 -2.08 -2.78 -2.08
N ILE A 56 -2.83 -2.91 -0.98
CA ILE A 56 -3.80 -3.99 -0.79
C ILE A 56 -4.89 -3.92 -1.85
N ASP A 57 -5.44 -2.73 -2.11
CA ASP A 57 -6.51 -2.55 -3.09
C ASP A 57 -6.02 -2.72 -4.53
N ILE A 58 -4.80 -2.23 -4.85
CA ILE A 58 -4.16 -2.48 -6.14
C ILE A 58 -3.92 -3.99 -6.32
N ALA A 59 -3.35 -4.68 -5.33
CA ALA A 59 -3.07 -6.10 -5.39
C ALA A 59 -4.34 -6.94 -5.55
N ARG A 60 -5.41 -6.65 -4.77
CA ARG A 60 -6.72 -7.33 -4.92
C ARG A 60 -7.28 -7.16 -6.34
N LYS A 61 -7.24 -5.93 -6.87
CA LYS A 61 -7.78 -5.63 -8.20
C LYS A 61 -6.94 -6.28 -9.30
N ALA A 62 -5.61 -6.23 -9.18
CA ALA A 62 -4.70 -6.87 -10.12
C ALA A 62 -4.85 -8.39 -10.11
N CYS A 63 -4.86 -9.02 -8.95
CA CYS A 63 -5.05 -10.45 -8.81
C CYS A 63 -6.41 -10.91 -9.38
N LYS A 64 -7.49 -10.15 -9.09
CA LYS A 64 -8.81 -10.45 -9.67
C LYS A 64 -8.79 -10.42 -11.20
N ARG A 65 -8.13 -9.42 -11.81
CA ARG A 65 -8.00 -9.33 -13.28
C ARG A 65 -7.11 -10.44 -13.85
N ALA A 66 -6.10 -10.86 -13.09
CA ALA A 66 -5.17 -11.91 -13.49
C ALA A 66 -5.74 -13.34 -13.28
N GLY A 67 -6.92 -13.49 -12.66
CA GLY A 67 -7.46 -14.79 -12.29
C GLY A 67 -6.64 -15.48 -11.18
N ILE A 68 -6.14 -14.72 -10.22
CA ILE A 68 -5.29 -15.16 -9.10
C ILE A 68 -5.99 -14.80 -7.80
N LYS A 69 -5.84 -15.61 -6.76
CA LYS A 69 -6.33 -15.34 -5.41
C LYS A 69 -5.18 -14.79 -4.55
N PRO A 70 -5.23 -13.52 -4.11
CA PRO A 70 -4.20 -12.99 -3.21
C PRO A 70 -4.39 -13.55 -1.80
N GLN A 71 -3.27 -13.90 -1.16
CA GLN A 71 -3.19 -14.25 0.25
C GLN A 71 -2.15 -13.32 0.90
N PHE A 72 -2.62 -12.34 1.68
CA PHE A 72 -1.73 -11.43 2.39
C PHE A 72 -1.19 -12.10 3.66
N ILE A 73 0.12 -11.97 3.87
CA ILE A 73 0.86 -12.56 4.99
C ILE A 73 1.67 -11.45 5.65
N ASP A 74 1.35 -11.15 6.91
CA ASP A 74 2.15 -10.21 7.70
C ASP A 74 3.52 -10.80 7.98
N ILE A 75 4.56 -10.04 7.68
CA ILE A 75 5.95 -10.49 7.84
C ILE A 75 6.77 -9.50 8.66
N SER A 76 7.78 -10.02 9.35
CA SER A 76 8.88 -9.16 9.82
C SER A 76 9.73 -8.74 8.62
N TRP A 77 9.95 -7.42 8.47
CA TRP A 77 10.75 -6.89 7.38
C TRP A 77 12.15 -7.51 7.28
N ASN A 78 12.74 -7.87 8.42
CA ASN A 78 14.06 -8.49 8.47
C ASN A 78 14.09 -9.94 7.95
N ASP A 79 12.94 -10.61 7.90
CA ASP A 79 12.79 -12.00 7.44
C ASP A 79 12.43 -12.13 5.96
N ARG A 80 12.15 -11.02 5.27
CA ARG A 80 11.60 -11.01 3.90
C ARG A 80 12.38 -11.87 2.91
N ASP A 81 13.71 -11.72 2.89
CA ASP A 81 14.57 -12.45 1.94
C ASP A 81 14.56 -13.95 2.21
N ARG A 82 14.57 -14.34 3.49
CA ARG A 82 14.44 -15.75 3.89
C ARG A 82 13.09 -16.34 3.52
N LEU A 83 12.01 -15.58 3.72
CA LEU A 83 10.65 -16.02 3.43
C LEU A 83 10.41 -16.18 1.93
N LEU A 84 10.92 -15.26 1.10
CA LEU A 84 10.91 -15.38 -0.36
C LEU A 84 11.68 -16.62 -0.82
N LYS A 85 12.93 -16.76 -0.37
CA LYS A 85 13.81 -17.86 -0.77
C LYS A 85 13.27 -19.23 -0.39
N ASN A 86 12.56 -19.33 0.72
CA ASN A 86 11.93 -20.57 1.17
C ASN A 86 10.59 -20.85 0.49
N GLY A 87 9.98 -19.89 -0.23
CA GLY A 87 8.64 -19.99 -0.77
C GLY A 87 7.53 -19.92 0.29
N ASP A 88 7.85 -19.38 1.48
CA ASP A 88 6.86 -19.07 2.51
C ASP A 88 5.93 -17.95 2.02
N ILE A 89 6.48 -16.98 1.26
CA ILE A 89 5.78 -15.99 0.45
C ILE A 89 6.28 -16.07 -1.00
N ASP A 90 5.46 -15.66 -1.96
CA ASP A 90 5.80 -15.64 -3.38
C ASP A 90 6.36 -14.29 -3.82
N CYS A 91 5.91 -13.19 -3.19
CA CYS A 91 6.35 -11.84 -3.52
C CYS A 91 6.20 -10.90 -2.32
N LEU A 92 6.84 -9.71 -2.43
CA LEU A 92 6.66 -8.56 -1.55
C LEU A 92 5.86 -7.49 -2.31
N TRP A 93 4.78 -6.99 -1.69
CA TRP A 93 3.94 -5.93 -2.23
C TRP A 93 3.48 -5.00 -1.11
N CYS A 94 4.33 -4.06 -0.73
CA CYS A 94 4.13 -3.19 0.43
C CYS A 94 5.03 -1.94 0.38
N ASP A 95 4.73 -0.99 -0.53
CA ASP A 95 5.52 0.24 -0.72
C ASP A 95 7.01 -0.08 -0.96
N TYR A 96 7.27 -1.06 -1.84
CA TYR A 96 8.62 -1.54 -2.06
C TYR A 96 9.19 -1.06 -3.39
N SER A 97 10.38 -0.47 -3.34
CA SER A 97 11.04 0.15 -4.49
C SER A 97 12.23 -0.67 -4.98
N PRO A 98 12.39 -0.82 -6.29
CA PRO A 98 13.62 -1.39 -6.86
C PRO A 98 14.85 -0.51 -6.64
N CYS A 99 14.69 0.79 -6.38
CA CYS A 99 15.79 1.73 -6.23
C CYS A 99 16.85 1.27 -5.22
N TYR A 100 18.10 1.10 -5.66
CA TYR A 100 19.22 0.49 -4.95
C TYR A 100 19.07 -1.01 -4.63
N ARG A 101 18.16 -1.71 -5.31
CA ARG A 101 17.87 -3.14 -5.11
C ARG A 101 17.53 -3.84 -6.42
N GLU A 102 17.91 -3.22 -7.54
CA GLU A 102 17.56 -3.69 -8.87
C GLU A 102 18.02 -5.13 -9.09
N ASP A 103 19.21 -5.48 -8.57
CA ASP A 103 19.82 -6.81 -8.70
C ASP A 103 19.47 -7.77 -7.55
N ASP A 104 18.76 -7.30 -6.50
CA ASP A 104 18.45 -8.12 -5.32
C ASP A 104 17.22 -9.01 -5.52
N TYR A 105 16.34 -8.65 -6.49
CA TYR A 105 15.03 -9.30 -6.71
C TYR A 105 14.67 -9.31 -8.20
N TYR A 106 13.76 -10.21 -8.56
CA TYR A 106 13.08 -10.14 -9.85
C TYR A 106 11.84 -9.25 -9.72
N TRP A 107 11.85 -8.10 -10.36
CA TRP A 107 10.82 -7.07 -10.21
C TRP A 107 9.76 -7.09 -11.31
N THR A 108 8.54 -6.68 -10.98
CA THR A 108 7.61 -6.20 -12.01
C THR A 108 8.09 -4.85 -12.56
N GLU A 109 7.53 -4.43 -13.71
CA GLU A 109 7.57 -3.01 -14.06
C GLU A 109 6.93 -2.19 -12.94
N PRO A 110 7.33 -0.93 -12.75
CA PRO A 110 6.73 -0.06 -11.76
C PRO A 110 5.21 0.08 -11.97
N TYR A 111 4.45 -0.08 -10.88
CA TYR A 111 2.99 0.11 -10.91
C TYR A 111 2.54 1.46 -10.36
N LEU A 112 3.37 2.13 -9.59
CA LEU A 112 3.09 3.43 -8.98
C LEU A 112 4.38 4.21 -8.81
N THR A 113 4.35 5.52 -9.12
CA THR A 113 5.44 6.45 -8.82
C THR A 113 5.00 7.36 -7.70
N LEU A 114 5.70 7.31 -6.58
CA LEU A 114 5.47 8.17 -5.42
C LEU A 114 6.28 9.46 -5.52
N THR A 115 5.70 10.53 -5.04
CA THR A 115 6.41 11.78 -4.75
C THR A 115 6.81 11.80 -3.29
N VAL A 116 8.07 12.08 -3.00
CA VAL A 116 8.59 12.25 -1.64
C VAL A 116 8.74 13.74 -1.33
N SER A 117 8.32 14.15 -0.14
CA SER A 117 8.48 15.50 0.39
C SER A 117 8.83 15.45 1.88
N VAL A 118 8.73 16.59 2.55
CA VAL A 118 9.05 16.74 3.98
C VAL A 118 7.91 17.42 4.70
N ALA A 119 7.54 16.90 5.87
CA ALA A 119 6.63 17.57 6.79
C ALA A 119 7.37 18.13 8.00
N ALA A 120 6.91 19.30 8.48
CA ALA A 120 7.39 19.94 9.70
C ALA A 120 6.24 20.55 10.50
N LYS A 121 6.48 20.82 11.80
CA LYS A 121 5.52 21.59 12.60
C LYS A 121 5.43 23.03 12.08
N LYS A 122 4.23 23.59 11.94
CA LYS A 122 4.01 24.98 11.54
C LYS A 122 4.71 25.96 12.48
N ALA A 123 4.74 25.64 13.78
CA ALA A 123 5.38 26.46 14.82
C ALA A 123 6.91 26.50 14.74
N SER A 124 7.57 25.53 14.06
CA SER A 124 9.03 25.50 13.93
C SER A 124 9.59 26.59 13.01
N GLY A 125 8.75 27.16 12.14
CA GLY A 125 9.18 28.10 11.10
C GLY A 125 9.89 27.45 9.91
N ILE A 126 10.16 26.14 9.94
CA ILE A 126 10.77 25.39 8.82
C ILE A 126 9.73 25.24 7.70
N LYS A 127 10.08 25.64 6.47
CA LYS A 127 9.13 25.72 5.34
C LYS A 127 9.64 25.06 4.05
N CYS A 128 10.94 24.85 3.94
CA CYS A 128 11.60 24.32 2.75
C CYS A 128 12.91 23.62 3.13
N LEU A 129 13.50 22.89 2.19
CA LEU A 129 14.75 22.14 2.39
C LEU A 129 15.93 23.03 2.78
N ALA A 130 15.98 24.26 2.26
CA ALA A 130 17.04 25.22 2.58
C ALA A 130 17.08 25.64 4.07
N HIS A 131 16.03 25.38 4.83
CA HIS A 131 16.01 25.60 6.29
C HIS A 131 16.57 24.43 7.10
N LEU A 132 16.98 23.33 6.44
CA LEU A 132 17.53 22.14 7.07
C LEU A 132 19.06 22.23 7.07
N ASP A 133 19.62 22.70 8.15
CA ASP A 133 21.06 22.78 8.41
C ASP A 133 21.50 21.78 9.50
N GLY A 134 22.77 21.81 9.88
CA GLY A 134 23.34 20.91 10.90
C GLY A 134 22.72 21.04 12.30
N SER A 135 21.90 22.08 12.56
CA SER A 135 21.14 22.20 13.79
C SER A 135 19.82 21.47 13.78
N LYS A 136 19.42 20.89 12.63
CA LYS A 136 18.13 20.24 12.40
C LYS A 136 18.26 18.73 12.28
N ALA A 137 17.22 18.05 12.74
CA ALA A 137 17.11 16.59 12.63
C ALA A 137 15.92 16.21 11.74
N ILE A 138 16.16 15.27 10.80
CA ILE A 138 15.16 14.71 9.89
C ILE A 138 14.92 13.22 10.21
N ALA A 139 13.66 12.86 10.40
CA ALA A 139 13.26 11.47 10.53
C ALA A 139 13.08 10.82 9.17
N VAL A 140 13.50 9.57 9.05
CA VAL A 140 13.26 8.68 7.90
C VAL A 140 12.99 7.26 8.39
N ILE A 141 12.35 6.44 7.56
CA ILE A 141 12.21 5.02 7.84
C ILE A 141 13.55 4.33 7.51
N ALA A 142 14.04 3.51 8.43
CA ALA A 142 15.27 2.75 8.26
C ALA A 142 15.19 1.80 7.05
N GLY A 143 16.21 1.81 6.20
CA GLY A 143 16.26 1.02 4.97
C GLY A 143 15.41 1.56 3.82
N SER A 144 14.72 2.69 3.98
CA SER A 144 13.96 3.34 2.90
C SER A 144 14.86 3.98 1.83
N VAL A 145 14.30 4.26 0.65
CA VAL A 145 15.00 5.04 -0.39
C VAL A 145 15.37 6.43 0.11
N SER A 146 14.50 7.05 0.91
CA SER A 146 14.74 8.37 1.52
C SER A 146 15.98 8.37 2.41
N GLU A 147 16.14 7.36 3.27
CA GLU A 147 17.34 7.21 4.10
C GLU A 147 18.59 7.03 3.24
N ARG A 148 18.56 6.12 2.27
CA ARG A 148 19.72 5.82 1.42
C ARG A 148 20.18 7.04 0.64
N ARG A 149 19.25 7.81 0.06
CA ARG A 149 19.58 9.03 -0.69
C ARG A 149 20.14 10.14 0.20
N LEU A 150 19.59 10.31 1.41
CA LEU A 150 20.14 11.26 2.38
C LEU A 150 21.56 10.90 2.80
N LEU A 151 21.80 9.61 3.11
CA LEU A 151 23.13 9.12 3.50
C LEU A 151 24.15 9.18 2.36
N ALA A 152 23.71 9.00 1.11
CA ALA A 152 24.55 9.12 -0.07
C ALA A 152 24.87 10.58 -0.42
N GLY A 153 24.11 11.55 0.13
CA GLY A 153 24.25 12.97 -0.24
C GLY A 153 23.67 13.31 -1.61
N ASP A 154 22.75 12.48 -2.12
CA ASP A 154 22.14 12.60 -3.46
C ASP A 154 20.98 13.63 -3.50
N LEU A 155 20.71 14.28 -2.38
CA LEU A 155 19.61 15.26 -2.26
C LEU A 155 20.16 16.66 -2.02
N GLU A 156 19.47 17.68 -2.53
CA GLU A 156 19.77 19.10 -2.30
C GLU A 156 19.42 19.53 -0.86
N ILE A 157 19.99 18.84 0.13
CA ILE A 157 19.85 19.11 1.56
C ILE A 157 21.25 19.28 2.14
N SER A 158 21.39 20.14 3.16
CA SER A 158 22.67 20.32 3.84
C SER A 158 23.25 18.96 4.28
N PRO A 159 24.52 18.66 3.97
CA PRO A 159 25.16 17.41 4.38
C PRO A 159 25.30 17.28 5.91
N ASP A 160 25.18 18.40 6.63
CA ASP A 160 25.31 18.41 8.10
C ASP A 160 23.99 18.11 8.81
N VAL A 161 22.84 17.99 8.08
CA VAL A 161 21.55 17.66 8.70
C VAL A 161 21.63 16.33 9.44
N GLN A 162 21.06 16.27 10.64
CA GLN A 162 21.08 15.06 11.45
C GLN A 162 20.01 14.07 10.97
N ILE A 163 20.43 12.95 10.39
CA ILE A 163 19.51 11.89 9.96
C ILE A 163 19.19 10.99 11.15
N LYS A 164 17.91 10.77 11.42
CA LYS A 164 17.40 9.89 12.47
C LYS A 164 16.50 8.82 11.84
N SER A 165 17.00 7.58 11.84
CA SER A 165 16.31 6.43 11.25
C SER A 165 15.43 5.74 12.27
N TYR A 166 14.18 5.46 11.91
CA TYR A 166 13.20 4.79 12.74
C TYR A 166 12.65 3.56 12.01
N GLY A 167 12.19 2.57 12.76
CA GLY A 167 11.74 1.29 12.21
C GLY A 167 10.36 1.33 11.51
N SER A 168 9.59 2.44 11.67
CA SER A 168 8.27 2.57 11.04
C SER A 168 7.86 4.03 10.89
N ALA A 169 6.85 4.28 10.03
CA ALA A 169 6.23 5.59 9.86
C ALA A 169 5.65 6.12 11.19
N GLU A 170 5.03 5.25 11.98
CA GLU A 170 4.45 5.63 13.29
C GLU A 170 5.51 6.16 14.26
N LEU A 171 6.70 5.54 14.27
CA LEU A 171 7.81 6.01 15.09
C LEU A 171 8.36 7.36 14.58
N CYS A 172 8.41 7.58 13.26
CA CYS A 172 8.77 8.88 12.69
C CYS A 172 7.76 9.97 13.08
N LYS A 173 6.46 9.70 12.97
CA LYS A 173 5.37 10.60 13.39
C LYS A 173 5.48 10.93 14.88
N ALA A 174 5.69 9.91 15.73
CA ALA A 174 5.86 10.08 17.18
C ALA A 174 7.10 10.92 17.52
N ALA A 175 8.22 10.71 16.83
CA ALA A 175 9.44 11.49 17.02
C ALA A 175 9.23 12.97 16.64
N LEU A 176 8.56 13.24 15.51
CA LEU A 176 8.20 14.58 15.09
C LEU A 176 7.23 15.24 16.10
N ALA A 177 6.22 14.51 16.57
CA ALA A 177 5.25 15.02 17.55
C ALA A 177 5.91 15.39 18.88
N LYS A 178 6.86 14.57 19.35
CA LYS A 178 7.60 14.81 20.60
C LYS A 178 8.73 15.82 20.46
N GLY A 179 9.08 16.24 19.22
CA GLY A 179 10.17 17.18 18.97
C GLY A 179 11.57 16.56 19.08
N TYR A 180 11.69 15.23 18.92
CA TYR A 180 12.97 14.52 18.83
C TYR A 180 13.64 14.73 17.47
N VAL A 181 12.84 15.12 16.48
CA VAL A 181 13.25 15.57 15.16
C VAL A 181 12.47 16.82 14.78
N ASP A 182 13.01 17.62 13.85
CA ASP A 182 12.41 18.85 13.35
C ASP A 182 11.45 18.60 12.21
N CYS A 183 11.69 17.55 11.41
CA CYS A 183 10.89 17.19 10.26
C CYS A 183 10.91 15.68 9.99
N TRP A 184 10.00 15.24 9.11
CA TRP A 184 9.87 13.87 8.64
C TRP A 184 9.80 13.86 7.12
N MET A 185 10.68 13.09 6.48
CA MET A 185 10.70 12.85 5.03
C MET A 185 9.99 11.53 4.73
N ALA A 186 8.97 11.60 3.90
CA ALA A 186 8.19 10.45 3.45
C ALA A 186 7.49 10.75 2.12
N ASP A 187 6.78 9.77 1.60
CA ASP A 187 5.86 9.96 0.48
C ASP A 187 4.73 10.94 0.83
N VAL A 188 4.24 11.64 -0.20
CA VAL A 188 3.23 12.68 -0.03
C VAL A 188 1.93 12.12 0.55
N GLN A 189 1.56 10.88 0.23
CA GLN A 189 0.35 10.23 0.73
C GLN A 189 0.38 10.09 2.26
N SER A 190 1.50 9.62 2.81
CA SER A 190 1.72 9.54 4.26
C SER A 190 1.74 10.92 4.93
N LEU A 191 2.38 11.91 4.28
CA LEU A 191 2.45 13.27 4.80
C LEU A 191 1.11 13.99 4.77
N ASP A 192 0.34 13.84 3.70
CA ASP A 192 -0.99 14.43 3.56
C ASP A 192 -1.95 13.84 4.61
N ARG A 193 -1.86 12.54 4.89
CA ARG A 193 -2.64 11.90 5.96
C ARG A 193 -2.29 12.48 7.34
N LEU A 194 -1.01 12.70 7.63
CA LEU A 194 -0.58 13.40 8.85
C LEU A 194 -1.17 14.81 8.93
N VAL A 195 -1.13 15.57 7.84
CA VAL A 195 -1.66 16.94 7.81
C VAL A 195 -3.18 16.95 7.88
N ALA A 196 -3.86 16.02 7.22
CA ALA A 196 -5.33 15.90 7.31
C ALA A 196 -5.79 15.62 8.76
N GLN A 197 -5.05 14.79 9.50
CA GLN A 197 -5.34 14.50 10.90
C GLN A 197 -5.05 15.68 11.83
N TYR A 198 -4.00 16.47 11.54
CA TYR A 198 -3.56 17.58 12.39
C TYR A 198 -3.29 18.84 11.57
N PRO A 199 -4.29 19.44 10.90
CA PRO A 199 -4.11 20.50 9.93
C PRO A 199 -3.60 21.82 10.52
N SER A 200 -3.83 22.06 11.82
CA SER A 200 -3.30 23.23 12.52
C SER A 200 -1.85 23.08 12.97
N VAL A 201 -1.32 21.85 13.04
CA VAL A 201 -0.02 21.53 13.63
C VAL A 201 1.06 21.39 12.57
N TYR A 202 0.79 20.63 11.50
CA TYR A 202 1.80 20.28 10.50
C TYR A 202 1.57 20.97 9.16
N ARG A 203 2.63 21.02 8.37
CA ARG A 203 2.64 21.40 6.94
C ARG A 203 3.53 20.44 6.18
N VAL A 204 3.21 20.19 4.93
CA VAL A 204 4.12 19.59 3.94
C VAL A 204 4.82 20.73 3.22
N PHE A 205 6.07 20.54 2.82
CA PHE A 205 6.79 21.49 1.99
C PHE A 205 6.18 21.50 0.58
N ALA A 206 6.25 22.68 -0.06
CA ALA A 206 5.78 22.81 -1.44
C ALA A 206 6.72 22.10 -2.44
N ASP A 207 8.00 21.97 -2.05
CA ASP A 207 9.02 21.39 -2.90
C ASP A 207 8.98 19.86 -2.79
N ASN A 208 8.93 19.19 -3.94
CA ASN A 208 9.14 17.75 -4.02
C ASN A 208 10.64 17.48 -3.92
N VAL A 209 11.01 16.49 -3.11
CA VAL A 209 12.41 16.10 -2.92
C VAL A 209 12.88 15.17 -4.03
N MET A 210 12.07 14.18 -4.34
CA MET A 210 12.35 13.15 -5.35
C MET A 210 11.07 12.39 -5.70
N THR A 211 11.17 11.53 -6.72
CA THR A 211 10.18 10.48 -7.01
C THR A 211 10.77 9.11 -6.71
N VAL A 212 9.91 8.14 -6.39
CA VAL A 212 10.26 6.76 -6.09
C VAL A 212 9.28 5.85 -6.80
N ASP A 213 9.78 4.95 -7.64
CA ASP A 213 8.98 3.95 -8.32
C ASP A 213 8.78 2.73 -7.41
N LEU A 214 7.55 2.21 -7.37
CA LEU A 214 7.18 1.00 -6.64
C LEU A 214 6.98 -0.17 -7.59
N GLY A 215 7.51 -1.33 -7.20
CA GLY A 215 7.36 -2.60 -7.92
C GLY A 215 6.98 -3.73 -6.97
N VAL A 216 6.52 -4.84 -7.54
CA VAL A 216 6.34 -6.10 -6.82
C VAL A 216 7.63 -6.89 -6.94
N ALA A 217 8.22 -7.28 -5.80
CA ALA A 217 9.49 -8.01 -5.75
C ALA A 217 9.25 -9.51 -5.56
N PHE A 218 9.87 -10.31 -6.41
CA PHE A 218 9.94 -11.77 -6.31
C PHE A 218 11.39 -12.20 -6.00
N ASP A 219 11.58 -13.44 -5.59
CA ASP A 219 12.94 -13.99 -5.47
C ASP A 219 13.70 -13.83 -6.80
N ASP A 220 15.00 -13.55 -6.74
CA ASP A 220 15.85 -13.32 -7.93
C ASP A 220 15.90 -14.53 -8.88
N SER A 221 15.71 -15.73 -8.35
CA SER A 221 15.64 -16.97 -9.11
C SER A 221 14.24 -17.31 -9.67
N TYR A 222 13.27 -16.40 -9.52
CA TYR A 222 11.87 -16.63 -9.90
C TYR A 222 11.70 -16.79 -11.42
N GLU A 223 11.24 -17.96 -11.88
CA GLU A 223 10.99 -18.27 -13.30
C GLU A 223 9.49 -18.34 -13.66
N GLY A 224 8.61 -17.96 -12.72
CA GLY A 224 7.17 -18.14 -12.86
C GLY A 224 6.48 -17.11 -13.78
N GLU A 225 5.25 -17.43 -14.17
CA GLU A 225 4.45 -16.60 -15.08
C GLU A 225 3.80 -15.40 -14.40
N TYR A 226 3.78 -15.33 -13.05
CA TYR A 226 3.08 -14.25 -12.34
C TYR A 226 3.59 -12.86 -12.72
N VAL A 227 4.91 -12.66 -12.85
CA VAL A 227 5.47 -11.36 -13.18
C VAL A 227 4.96 -10.85 -14.53
N LYS A 228 4.95 -11.70 -15.56
CA LYS A 228 4.47 -11.31 -16.91
C LYS A 228 2.98 -10.98 -16.90
N ASN A 229 2.19 -11.80 -16.20
CA ASN A 229 0.76 -11.59 -16.08
C ASN A 229 0.46 -10.32 -15.27
N LEU A 230 1.12 -10.12 -14.14
CA LEU A 230 0.97 -8.92 -13.32
C LEU A 230 1.41 -7.65 -14.07
N ASN A 231 2.52 -7.67 -14.80
CA ASN A 231 2.95 -6.54 -15.63
C ASN A 231 1.88 -6.12 -16.63
N THR A 232 1.28 -7.09 -17.33
CA THR A 232 0.19 -6.79 -18.28
C THR A 232 -1.02 -6.18 -17.58
N VAL A 233 -1.44 -6.77 -16.46
CA VAL A 233 -2.62 -6.30 -15.73
C VAL A 233 -2.38 -4.94 -15.09
N LEU A 234 -1.21 -4.71 -14.47
CA LEU A 234 -0.87 -3.44 -13.85
C LEU A 234 -0.77 -2.32 -14.88
N PHE A 235 -0.18 -2.60 -16.05
CA PHE A 235 -0.15 -1.65 -17.16
C PHE A 235 -1.57 -1.28 -17.65
N ASP A 236 -2.47 -2.26 -17.78
CA ASP A 236 -3.86 -1.99 -18.16
C ASP A 236 -4.60 -1.20 -17.08
N MET A 237 -4.32 -1.46 -15.78
CA MET A 237 -4.90 -0.73 -14.66
C MET A 237 -4.40 0.72 -14.57
N ASP A 238 -3.17 0.98 -14.93
CA ASP A 238 -2.63 2.33 -15.04
C ASP A 238 -3.34 3.07 -16.19
N ARG A 239 -3.36 2.48 -17.39
CA ARG A 239 -3.96 3.09 -18.58
C ARG A 239 -5.45 3.39 -18.45
N ASP A 240 -6.22 2.58 -17.74
CA ASP A 240 -7.67 2.79 -17.56
C ASP A 240 -7.98 3.65 -16.32
N GLY A 241 -6.96 4.20 -15.65
CA GLY A 241 -7.07 5.06 -14.48
C GLY A 241 -7.52 4.34 -13.21
N THR A 242 -7.44 3.00 -13.17
CA THR A 242 -7.83 2.24 -11.97
C THR A 242 -6.90 2.51 -10.80
N ILE A 243 -5.57 2.56 -11.04
CA ILE A 243 -4.58 2.84 -9.99
C ILE A 243 -4.76 4.26 -9.47
N GLU A 244 -4.90 5.25 -10.36
CA GLU A 244 -5.14 6.65 -9.98
C GLU A 244 -6.39 6.79 -9.09
N ARG A 245 -7.52 6.16 -9.47
CA ARG A 245 -8.74 6.19 -8.65
C ARG A 245 -8.56 5.56 -7.27
N ILE A 246 -7.80 4.47 -7.17
CA ILE A 246 -7.48 3.86 -5.86
C ILE A 246 -6.70 4.86 -5.02
N VAL A 247 -5.62 5.42 -5.53
CA VAL A 247 -4.77 6.40 -4.81
C VAL A 247 -5.58 7.63 -4.37
N ASP A 248 -6.44 8.17 -5.25
CA ASP A 248 -7.26 9.35 -4.96
C ASP A 248 -8.30 9.10 -3.86
N ASN A 249 -8.86 7.89 -3.76
CA ASN A 249 -9.75 7.54 -2.65
C ASN A 249 -9.05 7.68 -1.29
N TYR A 250 -7.77 7.33 -1.20
CA TYR A 250 -6.98 7.47 0.03
C TYR A 250 -6.59 8.92 0.34
N LYS A 251 -6.41 9.78 -0.68
CA LYS A 251 -6.20 11.24 -0.49
C LYS A 251 -7.43 11.93 0.07
N ALA A 252 -8.62 11.52 -0.39
CA ALA A 252 -9.89 12.11 0.04
C ALA A 252 -10.31 11.72 1.47
N GLY A 253 -9.55 10.86 2.16
CA GLY A 253 -9.92 10.34 3.48
C GLY A 253 -11.14 9.42 3.46
N VAL A 254 -11.51 8.94 2.28
CA VAL A 254 -12.54 7.90 2.11
C VAL A 254 -11.87 6.57 2.44
N THR A 255 -11.93 6.18 3.72
CA THR A 255 -11.75 4.78 4.06
C THR A 255 -12.89 4.04 3.37
N THR A 256 -12.58 3.17 2.42
CA THR A 256 -13.54 2.21 1.91
C THR A 256 -13.83 1.19 3.00
N ASP A 257 -14.64 1.60 4.00
CA ASP A 257 -15.25 0.66 4.91
C ASP A 257 -16.09 -0.29 4.06
N GLY A 258 -15.53 -1.46 3.78
CA GLY A 258 -16.22 -2.71 3.47
C GLY A 258 -17.43 -2.68 2.52
N GLN A 259 -17.51 -1.78 1.54
CA GLN A 259 -18.53 -1.87 0.50
C GLN A 259 -17.91 -2.35 -0.81
N GLY A 260 -18.05 -3.66 -1.02
CA GLY A 260 -17.74 -4.31 -2.28
C GLY A 260 -18.38 -3.54 -3.44
N ALA A 261 -17.53 -3.08 -4.34
CA ALA A 261 -17.97 -2.60 -5.63
C ALA A 261 -18.52 -3.79 -6.43
N GLU A 262 -19.82 -4.07 -6.30
CA GLU A 262 -20.59 -4.75 -7.32
C GLU A 262 -20.97 -3.69 -8.38
N SER A 263 -20.30 -3.73 -9.51
CA SER A 263 -20.86 -3.40 -10.83
C SER A 263 -19.86 -3.79 -11.92
#